data_27e7079d35745f11d2c0bbb23c989f75
#
_entry.id   27e7079d35745f11d2c0bbb23c989f75
#
_cell.length_a   1.000
_cell.length_b   1.000
_cell.length_c   1.000
_cell.angle_alpha   90.00
_cell.angle_beta   90.00
_cell.angle_gamma   90.00
#
_symmetry.space_group_name_H-M   'P 1'
#
loop_
_entity.id
_entity.type
_entity.pdbx_description
1 polymer ?
#
loop_
_entity_poly.entity_id
_entity_poly.type
_entity_poly.pdbx_seq_one_letter_code
_entity_poly.pdbx_strand_id
1 'polypeptide(L)'
;MIGHNIILLFALFAGSCSFSTTSGHTGTGNQNNTDTTSTMNTHLTTSNFVQDIIKHPAFSGFGELLLPNDDNTRYYNTPITNIGKLMPYHNAVNPDEIVQSLNQLIDDTNNGKTVFYSFYTEAQKKQDPNKNNTGLFFYRGDPDAPFAIVCPGGAFAYVGSLHEGLPLANEISKKKLNAFVIRYRIGNEQWATEDLANAISFIFQNAKTLQVDTKNYSLWGFSAGARMVGNIADYGVNAFTTGNHPKPVTAVIAYTGQSTYNKGFPTTFITNSENDRIANIATVDRRVQNLKNAGVTVAYERYKTAGHGFALGTGTDAAGWLPKAVDFWKSKMIK
;
A
#
# COMPACT_ATOMS: atom_id res chain seq x y z
N MET A 1 -22.50 52.24 0.60
CA MET A 1 -23.90 52.30 0.98
C MET A 1 -24.46 50.89 1.02
N ILE A 2 -24.99 50.57 2.21
CA ILE A 2 -25.95 49.50 2.52
C ILE A 2 -25.41 48.05 2.47
N GLY A 3 -25.07 47.57 3.69
CA GLY A 3 -24.89 46.18 4.02
C GLY A 3 -26.22 45.45 4.26
N HIS A 4 -26.17 44.11 4.16
CA HIS A 4 -27.19 43.26 4.76
C HIS A 4 -26.51 42.10 5.51
N ASN A 5 -26.61 42.18 6.84
CA ASN A 5 -26.36 41.07 7.74
C ASN A 5 -27.56 40.11 7.70
N ILE A 6 -27.31 38.84 7.52
CA ILE A 6 -28.28 37.77 7.78
C ILE A 6 -27.81 36.98 9.00
N ILE A 7 -28.56 37.13 10.07
CA ILE A 7 -28.46 36.37 11.34
C ILE A 7 -29.27 35.08 11.12
N LEU A 8 -28.64 33.92 11.29
CA LEU A 8 -29.35 32.62 11.36
C LEU A 8 -29.56 32.22 12.81
N LEU A 9 -30.82 32.14 13.21
CA LEU A 9 -31.30 31.70 14.52
C LEU A 9 -31.22 30.16 14.62
N PHE A 10 -30.58 29.65 15.68
CA PHE A 10 -30.69 28.25 16.11
C PHE A 10 -31.95 28.07 16.97
N ALA A 11 -32.83 27.15 16.55
CA ALA A 11 -33.94 26.66 17.35
C ALA A 11 -33.59 25.32 18.02
N LEU A 12 -33.51 25.32 19.33
CA LEU A 12 -33.45 24.12 20.18
C LEU A 12 -34.85 23.52 20.32
N PHE A 13 -35.03 22.27 19.98
CA PHE A 13 -36.19 21.47 20.37
C PHE A 13 -35.78 20.48 21.46
N ALA A 14 -36.28 20.70 22.66
CA ALA A 14 -36.29 19.77 23.79
C ALA A 14 -37.60 18.96 23.70
N GLY A 15 -37.49 17.65 23.50
CA GLY A 15 -38.60 16.71 23.53
C GLY A 15 -38.51 15.82 24.75
N SER A 16 -39.41 16.02 25.71
CA SER A 16 -39.61 15.19 26.90
C SER A 16 -40.36 13.90 26.51
N CYS A 17 -39.87 12.73 26.86
CA CYS A 17 -40.60 11.47 26.79
C CYS A 17 -40.97 10.99 28.19
N SER A 18 -42.27 10.83 28.41
CA SER A 18 -42.92 10.32 29.62
C SER A 18 -42.81 8.80 29.69
N PHE A 19 -42.54 8.28 30.89
CA PHE A 19 -42.62 6.84 31.20
C PHE A 19 -44.07 6.40 31.38
N SER A 20 -44.44 5.26 30.80
CA SER A 20 -45.63 4.51 31.13
C SER A 20 -45.23 3.06 31.46
N THR A 21 -45.48 2.65 32.68
CA THR A 21 -45.31 1.28 33.20
C THR A 21 -46.58 0.47 32.93
N THR A 22 -46.47 -0.70 32.30
CA THR A 22 -47.45 -1.79 32.44
C THR A 22 -46.74 -3.13 32.51
N SER A 23 -47.11 -3.89 33.51
CA SER A 23 -46.64 -5.19 33.92
C SER A 23 -47.19 -6.36 33.10
N GLY A 24 -46.33 -7.35 32.88
CA GLY A 24 -46.68 -8.79 32.89
C GLY A 24 -47.11 -9.43 31.59
N HIS A 25 -46.23 -10.29 31.03
CA HIS A 25 -46.56 -11.70 30.78
C HIS A 25 -45.28 -12.51 30.44
N THR A 26 -45.18 -13.68 31.08
CA THR A 26 -44.15 -14.71 30.84
C THR A 26 -44.33 -15.36 29.51
N GLY A 27 -43.29 -15.34 28.67
CA GLY A 27 -43.20 -16.11 27.45
C GLY A 27 -41.73 -16.51 27.22
N THR A 28 -41.39 -17.77 27.47
CA THR A 28 -40.12 -18.40 27.13
C THR A 28 -39.98 -18.46 25.61
N GLY A 29 -39.26 -17.52 25.06
CA GLY A 29 -38.83 -17.51 23.67
C GLY A 29 -37.31 -17.43 23.62
N ASN A 30 -36.70 -18.54 23.19
CA ASN A 30 -35.30 -18.69 22.93
C ASN A 30 -34.94 -17.73 21.78
N GLN A 31 -34.48 -16.50 22.09
CA GLN A 31 -33.90 -15.62 21.10
C GLN A 31 -32.41 -15.96 20.98
N ASN A 32 -32.06 -16.64 19.89
CA ASN A 32 -30.69 -16.66 19.38
C ASN A 32 -30.28 -15.22 19.06
N ASN A 33 -29.73 -14.53 20.05
CA ASN A 33 -28.91 -13.35 19.83
C ASN A 33 -27.62 -13.85 19.18
N THR A 34 -27.60 -13.95 17.85
CA THR A 34 -26.34 -14.08 17.12
C THR A 34 -25.58 -12.80 17.32
N ASP A 35 -24.55 -12.91 18.12
CA ASP A 35 -23.58 -11.93 18.53
C ASP A 35 -22.91 -11.31 17.28
N THR A 36 -23.42 -10.17 16.82
CA THR A 36 -22.81 -9.39 15.72
C THR A 36 -21.46 -8.78 16.12
N THR A 37 -21.08 -8.80 17.38
CA THR A 37 -19.80 -8.35 17.90
C THR A 37 -18.65 -9.37 17.73
N SER A 38 -18.98 -10.65 17.52
CA SER A 38 -17.99 -11.74 17.39
C SER A 38 -17.30 -11.77 16.02
N THR A 39 -17.89 -11.19 14.98
CA THR A 39 -17.35 -11.29 13.61
C THR A 39 -16.29 -10.24 13.26
N MET A 40 -16.19 -9.13 14.01
CA MET A 40 -15.17 -8.09 13.75
C MET A 40 -13.75 -8.51 14.14
N ASN A 41 -13.59 -9.46 15.07
CA ASN A 41 -12.29 -9.89 15.60
C ASN A 41 -11.75 -11.18 14.99
N THR A 42 -12.38 -11.72 13.95
CA THR A 42 -11.96 -13.01 13.40
C THR A 42 -10.84 -12.84 12.40
N HIS A 43 -9.66 -13.33 12.74
CA HIS A 43 -8.55 -13.41 11.80
C HIS A 43 -8.89 -14.31 10.60
N LEU A 44 -8.38 -13.93 9.43
CA LEU A 44 -8.36 -14.78 8.25
C LEU A 44 -7.34 -15.90 8.39
N THR A 45 -7.60 -17.00 7.72
CA THR A 45 -6.70 -18.15 7.57
C THR A 45 -6.53 -18.46 6.08
N THR A 46 -5.57 -19.28 5.74
CA THR A 46 -5.37 -19.72 4.34
C THR A 46 -6.51 -20.58 3.81
N SER A 47 -7.37 -21.13 4.67
CA SER A 47 -8.57 -21.89 4.29
C SER A 47 -9.76 -21.01 3.91
N ASN A 48 -9.73 -19.71 4.25
CA ASN A 48 -10.75 -18.76 3.80
C ASN A 48 -10.69 -18.54 2.28
N PHE A 49 -11.73 -17.91 1.73
CA PHE A 49 -11.83 -17.58 0.31
C PHE A 49 -11.51 -16.10 0.06
N VAL A 50 -11.22 -15.77 -1.19
CA VAL A 50 -11.00 -14.38 -1.63
C VAL A 50 -12.17 -13.46 -1.25
N GLN A 51 -13.42 -13.93 -1.39
CA GLN A 51 -14.60 -13.16 -0.96
C GLN A 51 -14.62 -12.83 0.54
N ASP A 52 -13.97 -13.65 1.38
CA ASP A 52 -13.92 -13.40 2.83
C ASP A 52 -13.01 -12.21 3.14
N ILE A 53 -11.96 -11.98 2.33
CA ILE A 53 -11.15 -10.76 2.40
C ILE A 53 -12.02 -9.53 2.12
N ILE A 54 -12.76 -9.57 0.99
CA ILE A 54 -13.59 -8.43 0.54
C ILE A 54 -14.67 -8.09 1.55
N LYS A 55 -15.33 -9.12 2.08
CA LYS A 55 -16.50 -8.99 2.99
C LYS A 55 -16.09 -8.83 4.45
N HIS A 56 -14.80 -8.87 4.77
CA HIS A 56 -14.35 -8.75 6.15
C HIS A 56 -14.74 -7.38 6.72
N PRO A 57 -15.40 -7.30 7.91
CA PRO A 57 -15.88 -6.04 8.47
C PRO A 57 -14.80 -4.98 8.65
N ALA A 58 -13.57 -5.39 8.99
CA ALA A 58 -12.41 -4.50 9.12
C ALA A 58 -12.03 -3.79 7.81
N PHE A 59 -12.47 -4.29 6.67
CA PHE A 59 -12.19 -3.76 5.33
C PHE A 59 -13.41 -3.13 4.67
N SER A 60 -14.44 -2.81 5.45
CA SER A 60 -15.66 -2.18 4.96
C SER A 60 -15.36 -0.91 4.16
N GLY A 61 -15.86 -0.83 2.94
CA GLY A 61 -15.69 0.30 2.03
C GLY A 61 -14.43 0.27 1.16
N PHE A 62 -13.46 -0.64 1.42
CA PHE A 62 -12.23 -0.74 0.61
C PHE A 62 -11.73 -2.17 0.36
N GLY A 63 -12.46 -3.20 0.79
CA GLY A 63 -12.02 -4.60 0.68
C GLY A 63 -11.66 -5.05 -0.73
N GLU A 64 -12.38 -4.58 -1.76
CA GLU A 64 -12.06 -4.83 -3.18
C GLU A 64 -10.68 -4.27 -3.58
N LEU A 65 -10.26 -3.16 -2.99
CA LEU A 65 -8.99 -2.51 -3.32
C LEU A 65 -7.75 -3.26 -2.80
N LEU A 66 -7.94 -4.22 -1.89
CA LEU A 66 -6.89 -5.15 -1.47
C LEU A 66 -6.50 -6.11 -2.59
N LEU A 67 -7.44 -6.40 -3.50
CA LEU A 67 -7.28 -7.39 -4.56
C LEU A 67 -6.59 -6.82 -5.80
N PRO A 68 -5.97 -7.67 -6.64
CA PRO A 68 -5.15 -7.21 -7.76
C PRO A 68 -5.91 -6.46 -8.85
N ASN A 69 -7.10 -6.90 -9.22
CA ASN A 69 -7.87 -6.36 -10.35
C ASN A 69 -8.95 -5.39 -9.88
N ASP A 70 -9.51 -4.59 -10.79
CA ASP A 70 -10.66 -3.73 -10.52
C ASP A 70 -11.97 -4.54 -10.49
N ASP A 71 -12.01 -5.69 -11.18
CA ASP A 71 -13.06 -6.71 -11.06
C ASP A 71 -12.44 -8.07 -10.69
N ASN A 72 -12.78 -8.57 -9.51
CA ASN A 72 -12.27 -9.83 -8.97
C ASN A 72 -13.36 -10.91 -8.84
N THR A 73 -14.56 -10.69 -9.36
CA THR A 73 -15.73 -11.58 -9.15
C THR A 73 -15.47 -13.03 -9.51
N ARG A 74 -14.71 -13.28 -10.57
CA ARG A 74 -14.32 -14.65 -11.02
C ARG A 74 -13.46 -15.40 -10.00
N TYR A 75 -12.87 -14.70 -9.02
CA TYR A 75 -11.98 -15.29 -8.02
C TYR A 75 -12.61 -15.43 -6.63
N TYR A 76 -13.84 -14.98 -6.41
CA TYR A 76 -14.47 -14.94 -5.08
C TYR A 76 -14.43 -16.29 -4.37
N ASN A 77 -14.62 -17.39 -5.08
CA ASN A 77 -14.57 -18.75 -4.55
C ASN A 77 -13.17 -19.39 -4.62
N THR A 78 -12.13 -18.61 -4.87
CA THR A 78 -10.75 -19.11 -4.82
C THR A 78 -10.29 -19.16 -3.37
N PRO A 79 -9.84 -20.32 -2.85
CA PRO A 79 -9.23 -20.38 -1.52
C PRO A 79 -7.95 -19.53 -1.46
N ILE A 80 -7.68 -18.91 -0.32
CA ILE A 80 -6.47 -18.09 -0.14
C ILE A 80 -5.18 -18.90 -0.38
N THR A 81 -5.18 -20.21 -0.11
CA THR A 81 -4.07 -21.10 -0.49
C THR A 81 -3.71 -21.04 -1.97
N ASN A 82 -4.66 -20.65 -2.84
CA ASN A 82 -4.49 -20.56 -4.29
C ASN A 82 -4.48 -19.10 -4.80
N ILE A 83 -4.31 -18.12 -3.91
CA ILE A 83 -4.42 -16.68 -4.24
C ILE A 83 -3.40 -16.22 -5.29
N GLY A 84 -2.30 -16.94 -5.46
CA GLY A 84 -1.33 -16.68 -6.53
C GLY A 84 -1.92 -16.71 -7.94
N LYS A 85 -3.07 -17.41 -8.15
CA LYS A 85 -3.78 -17.41 -9.44
C LYS A 85 -4.26 -16.03 -9.87
N LEU A 86 -4.42 -15.10 -8.93
CA LEU A 86 -4.82 -13.73 -9.20
C LEU A 86 -3.65 -12.88 -9.71
N MET A 87 -2.41 -13.36 -9.56
CA MET A 87 -1.19 -12.61 -9.81
C MET A 87 -0.22 -13.38 -10.71
N PRO A 88 -0.54 -13.59 -12.02
CA PRO A 88 0.17 -14.53 -12.90
C PRO A 88 1.62 -14.13 -13.22
N TYR A 89 2.03 -12.88 -12.96
CA TYR A 89 3.41 -12.43 -13.19
C TYR A 89 4.32 -12.57 -11.96
N HIS A 90 3.79 -13.14 -10.86
CA HIS A 90 4.53 -13.26 -9.59
C HIS A 90 4.96 -14.70 -9.32
N ASN A 91 6.16 -14.86 -8.78
CA ASN A 91 6.69 -16.10 -8.25
C ASN A 91 6.68 -16.12 -6.71
N ALA A 92 6.81 -17.31 -6.13
CA ALA A 92 6.94 -17.49 -4.69
C ALA A 92 5.83 -16.83 -3.86
N VAL A 93 4.60 -16.76 -4.41
CA VAL A 93 3.46 -16.21 -3.67
C VAL A 93 3.20 -17.07 -2.44
N ASN A 94 3.30 -16.47 -1.26
CA ASN A 94 3.15 -17.13 0.02
C ASN A 94 1.82 -16.73 0.69
N PRO A 95 0.82 -17.62 0.74
CA PRO A 95 -0.49 -17.34 1.35
C PRO A 95 -0.42 -17.01 2.85
N ASP A 96 0.53 -17.60 3.58
CA ASP A 96 0.65 -17.35 5.02
C ASP A 96 1.16 -15.92 5.30
N GLU A 97 2.10 -15.41 4.50
CA GLU A 97 2.56 -14.01 4.60
C GLU A 97 1.44 -13.03 4.26
N ILE A 98 0.61 -13.35 3.26
CA ILE A 98 -0.56 -12.57 2.87
C ILE A 98 -1.55 -12.52 4.04
N VAL A 99 -1.92 -13.67 4.58
CA VAL A 99 -2.85 -13.77 5.72
C VAL A 99 -2.31 -13.02 6.93
N GLN A 100 -1.02 -13.19 7.26
CA GLN A 100 -0.40 -12.47 8.36
C GLN A 100 -0.48 -10.95 8.19
N SER A 101 -0.24 -10.45 6.98
CA SER A 101 -0.32 -9.01 6.69
C SER A 101 -1.75 -8.48 6.72
N LEU A 102 -2.73 -9.24 6.23
CA LEU A 102 -4.15 -8.89 6.33
C LEU A 102 -4.61 -8.86 7.79
N ASN A 103 -4.21 -9.84 8.60
CA ASN A 103 -4.57 -9.92 10.00
C ASN A 103 -3.98 -8.75 10.81
N GLN A 104 -2.80 -8.24 10.45
CA GLN A 104 -2.28 -7.01 11.06
C GLN A 104 -3.18 -5.80 10.77
N LEU A 105 -3.72 -5.67 9.55
CA LEU A 105 -4.69 -4.61 9.24
C LEU A 105 -6.02 -4.80 9.99
N ILE A 106 -6.45 -6.05 10.18
CA ILE A 106 -7.64 -6.37 10.98
C ILE A 106 -7.42 -5.94 12.43
N ASP A 107 -6.28 -6.29 13.02
CA ASP A 107 -5.94 -5.90 14.40
C ASP A 107 -5.88 -4.38 14.56
N ASP A 108 -5.25 -3.69 13.62
CA ASP A 108 -5.18 -2.23 13.65
C ASP A 108 -6.57 -1.59 13.54
N THR A 109 -7.45 -2.11 12.69
CA THR A 109 -8.83 -1.63 12.55
C THR A 109 -9.63 -1.88 13.83
N ASN A 110 -9.50 -3.07 14.43
CA ASN A 110 -10.16 -3.44 15.68
C ASN A 110 -9.68 -2.56 16.85
N ASN A 111 -8.45 -2.08 16.79
CA ASN A 111 -7.87 -1.12 17.74
C ASN A 111 -8.22 0.35 17.39
N GLY A 112 -9.19 0.59 16.50
CA GLY A 112 -9.68 1.92 16.15
C GLY A 112 -8.74 2.73 15.25
N LYS A 113 -7.72 2.08 14.63
CA LYS A 113 -6.79 2.77 13.74
C LYS A 113 -7.33 2.77 12.31
N THR A 114 -7.23 3.90 11.62
CA THR A 114 -7.52 3.97 10.18
C THR A 114 -6.41 3.30 9.40
N VAL A 115 -6.71 2.25 8.65
CA VAL A 115 -5.73 1.46 7.87
C VAL A 115 -5.76 1.76 6.38
N PHE A 116 -6.76 2.50 5.90
CA PHE A 116 -6.90 2.87 4.49
C PHE A 116 -7.20 4.35 4.34
N TYR A 117 -6.56 4.99 3.37
CA TYR A 117 -6.72 6.41 3.05
C TYR A 117 -6.93 6.61 1.55
N SER A 118 -7.98 7.36 1.19
CA SER A 118 -8.12 7.90 -0.16
C SER A 118 -7.27 9.17 -0.27
N PHE A 119 -6.44 9.27 -1.31
CA PHE A 119 -5.62 10.46 -1.55
C PHE A 119 -6.19 11.37 -2.64
N TYR A 120 -7.29 10.99 -3.26
CA TYR A 120 -8.08 11.86 -4.15
C TYR A 120 -9.35 12.35 -3.48
N THR A 121 -9.71 13.60 -3.77
CA THR A 121 -10.97 14.20 -3.33
C THR A 121 -12.15 13.64 -4.12
N GLU A 122 -13.36 13.74 -3.58
CA GLU A 122 -14.58 13.32 -4.28
C GLU A 122 -14.79 14.11 -5.59
N ALA A 123 -14.37 15.37 -5.66
CA ALA A 123 -14.40 16.16 -6.89
C ALA A 123 -13.49 15.58 -7.98
N GLN A 124 -12.27 15.16 -7.60
CA GLN A 124 -11.32 14.51 -8.51
C GLN A 124 -11.81 13.14 -8.99
N LYS A 125 -12.46 12.37 -8.11
CA LYS A 125 -13.06 11.07 -8.45
C LYS A 125 -14.27 11.22 -9.38
N LYS A 126 -15.05 12.28 -9.23
CA LYS A 126 -16.15 12.59 -10.18
C LYS A 126 -15.64 12.94 -11.58
N GLN A 127 -14.50 13.64 -11.67
CA GLN A 127 -13.87 13.98 -12.95
C GLN A 127 -13.24 12.78 -13.64
N ASP A 128 -12.66 11.85 -12.87
CA ASP A 128 -12.06 10.60 -13.34
C ASP A 128 -12.47 9.46 -12.41
N PRO A 129 -13.52 8.69 -12.77
CA PRO A 129 -14.02 7.58 -11.94
C PRO A 129 -12.99 6.48 -11.65
N ASN A 130 -11.94 6.31 -12.49
CA ASN A 130 -10.89 5.33 -12.22
C ASN A 130 -10.10 5.65 -10.94
N LYS A 131 -10.12 6.89 -10.47
CA LYS A 131 -9.55 7.31 -9.19
C LYS A 131 -10.24 6.70 -7.96
N ASN A 132 -11.44 6.14 -8.12
CA ASN A 132 -12.07 5.36 -7.05
C ASN A 132 -11.31 4.06 -6.75
N ASN A 133 -10.55 3.55 -7.72
CA ASN A 133 -9.75 2.34 -7.59
C ASN A 133 -8.33 2.62 -7.04
N THR A 134 -8.16 3.71 -6.28
CA THR A 134 -6.87 4.12 -5.71
C THR A 134 -6.94 4.32 -4.20
N GLY A 135 -5.80 4.22 -3.53
CA GLY A 135 -5.69 4.49 -2.10
C GLY A 135 -4.35 4.06 -1.51
N LEU A 136 -4.22 4.25 -0.21
CA LEU A 136 -3.05 3.88 0.58
C LEU A 136 -3.47 2.98 1.74
N PHE A 137 -2.89 1.80 1.83
CA PHE A 137 -2.94 0.96 3.02
C PHE A 137 -1.78 1.35 3.94
N PHE A 138 -2.02 1.49 5.23
CA PHE A 138 -1.02 1.99 6.17
C PHE A 138 -0.68 0.98 7.27
N TYR A 139 0.57 0.57 7.30
CA TYR A 139 1.21 -0.21 8.35
C TYR A 139 2.06 0.72 9.22
N ARG A 140 1.70 0.84 10.50
CA ARG A 140 2.36 1.78 11.41
C ARG A 140 3.61 1.18 12.03
N GLY A 141 4.68 1.97 12.01
CA GLY A 141 5.85 1.80 12.87
C GLY A 141 5.73 2.63 14.14
N ASP A 142 6.85 3.15 14.63
CA ASP A 142 6.85 4.10 15.74
C ASP A 142 6.27 5.46 15.27
N PRO A 143 5.58 6.21 16.15
CA PRO A 143 5.14 7.57 15.85
C PRO A 143 6.31 8.45 15.39
N ASP A 144 6.05 9.30 14.41
CA ASP A 144 7.03 10.23 13.81
C ASP A 144 8.29 9.55 13.21
N ALA A 145 8.26 8.22 13.04
CA ALA A 145 9.29 7.52 12.27
C ALA A 145 9.16 7.82 10.77
N PRO A 146 10.27 7.74 10.00
CA PRO A 146 10.24 7.83 8.55
C PRO A 146 9.30 6.80 7.91
N PHE A 147 8.84 7.09 6.70
CA PHE A 147 7.93 6.19 5.98
C PHE A 147 8.49 5.70 4.65
N ALA A 148 8.10 4.50 4.28
CA ALA A 148 8.22 3.94 2.95
C ALA A 148 6.88 4.00 2.22
N ILE A 149 6.89 4.20 0.89
CA ILE A 149 5.75 3.86 0.03
C ILE A 149 6.15 2.65 -0.81
N VAL A 150 5.45 1.56 -0.63
CA VAL A 150 5.61 0.32 -1.38
C VAL A 150 4.69 0.37 -2.60
N CYS A 151 5.29 0.27 -3.79
CA CYS A 151 4.63 0.31 -5.09
C CYS A 151 4.68 -1.09 -5.71
N PRO A 152 3.60 -1.89 -5.61
CA PRO A 152 3.58 -3.25 -6.16
C PRO A 152 3.66 -3.26 -7.69
N GLY A 153 4.10 -4.38 -8.26
CA GLY A 153 4.07 -4.63 -9.70
C GLY A 153 2.73 -5.18 -10.19
N GLY A 154 2.75 -5.77 -11.39
CA GLY A 154 1.59 -6.33 -12.08
C GLY A 154 1.45 -5.82 -13.51
N ALA A 155 2.55 -5.33 -14.13
CA ALA A 155 2.64 -4.86 -15.51
C ALA A 155 1.62 -3.74 -15.85
N PHE A 156 1.13 -2.99 -14.87
CA PHE A 156 0.01 -2.06 -14.98
C PHE A 156 -1.30 -2.71 -15.47
N ALA A 157 -1.36 -4.03 -15.53
CA ALA A 157 -2.56 -4.79 -15.83
C ALA A 157 -3.37 -5.14 -14.57
N TYR A 158 -2.70 -5.17 -13.44
CA TYR A 158 -3.27 -5.32 -12.09
C TYR A 158 -2.27 -4.75 -11.06
N VAL A 159 -2.64 -4.71 -9.78
CA VAL A 159 -1.75 -4.27 -8.69
C VAL A 159 -1.51 -5.43 -7.72
N GLY A 160 -0.29 -5.90 -7.62
CA GLY A 160 0.10 -7.06 -6.80
C GLY A 160 0.17 -6.78 -5.30
N SER A 161 -0.74 -5.97 -4.74
CA SER A 161 -0.70 -5.52 -3.34
C SER A 161 -0.61 -6.67 -2.34
N LEU A 162 -1.33 -7.77 -2.57
CA LEU A 162 -1.36 -8.93 -1.68
C LEU A 162 0.00 -9.61 -1.52
N HIS A 163 0.87 -9.52 -2.52
CA HIS A 163 2.18 -10.19 -2.50
C HIS A 163 3.34 -9.20 -2.39
N GLU A 164 3.39 -8.19 -3.25
CA GLU A 164 4.49 -7.21 -3.31
C GLU A 164 4.21 -5.94 -2.50
N GLY A 165 3.07 -5.85 -1.84
CA GLY A 165 2.67 -4.69 -1.06
C GLY A 165 2.58 -4.98 0.43
N LEU A 166 1.46 -5.61 0.82
CA LEU A 166 1.07 -5.78 2.22
C LEU A 166 2.12 -6.55 3.05
N PRO A 167 2.68 -7.70 2.60
CA PRO A 167 3.69 -8.42 3.36
C PRO A 167 4.96 -7.60 3.59
N LEU A 168 5.43 -6.86 2.56
CA LEU A 168 6.62 -6.02 2.70
C LEU A 168 6.38 -4.84 3.65
N ALA A 169 5.24 -4.16 3.54
CA ALA A 169 4.90 -3.06 4.42
C ALA A 169 4.77 -3.53 5.89
N ASN A 170 4.19 -4.71 6.10
CA ASN A 170 4.12 -5.34 7.41
C ASN A 170 5.52 -5.62 7.99
N GLU A 171 6.43 -6.16 7.19
CA GLU A 171 7.82 -6.41 7.65
C GLU A 171 8.61 -5.10 7.90
N ILE A 172 8.38 -4.05 7.11
CA ILE A 172 8.96 -2.72 7.35
C ILE A 172 8.43 -2.14 8.66
N SER A 173 7.13 -2.25 8.94
CA SER A 173 6.53 -1.74 10.18
C SER A 173 7.08 -2.42 11.43
N LYS A 174 7.36 -3.72 11.37
CA LYS A 174 8.04 -4.47 12.44
C LYS A 174 9.47 -3.96 12.73
N LYS A 175 10.08 -3.22 11.78
CA LYS A 175 11.36 -2.54 11.98
C LYS A 175 11.20 -1.11 12.55
N LYS A 176 10.00 -0.78 13.05
CA LYS A 176 9.63 0.50 13.66
C LYS A 176 9.62 1.68 12.67
N LEU A 177 9.47 1.41 11.39
CA LEU A 177 9.32 2.38 10.32
C LEU A 177 7.89 2.35 9.81
N ASN A 178 7.34 3.49 9.43
CA ASN A 178 6.02 3.55 8.82
C ASN A 178 6.07 3.05 7.38
N ALA A 179 5.01 2.36 6.92
CA ALA A 179 4.95 1.88 5.56
C ALA A 179 3.54 2.02 4.97
N PHE A 180 3.47 2.57 3.78
CA PHE A 180 2.25 2.65 3.00
C PHE A 180 2.36 1.71 1.80
N VAL A 181 1.25 1.09 1.42
CA VAL A 181 1.13 0.37 0.15
C VAL A 181 0.19 1.14 -0.75
N ILE A 182 0.65 1.51 -1.93
CA ILE A 182 -0.21 2.22 -2.87
C ILE A 182 -1.03 1.24 -3.73
N ARG A 183 -2.34 1.49 -3.81
CA ARG A 183 -3.22 1.03 -4.87
C ARG A 183 -3.33 2.16 -5.89
N TYR A 184 -2.89 1.92 -7.13
CA TYR A 184 -2.83 2.90 -8.20
C TYR A 184 -3.72 2.49 -9.38
N ARG A 185 -4.08 3.44 -10.27
CA ARG A 185 -4.82 3.17 -11.51
C ARG A 185 -4.02 2.25 -12.42
N ILE A 186 -4.64 1.20 -12.89
CA ILE A 186 -4.06 0.26 -13.88
C ILE A 186 -4.25 0.78 -15.32
N GLY A 187 -3.61 0.11 -16.29
CA GLY A 187 -3.72 0.39 -17.72
C GLY A 187 -2.66 1.34 -18.28
N ASN A 188 -2.01 2.18 -17.45
CA ASN A 188 -1.08 3.19 -17.94
C ASN A 188 0.00 3.54 -16.91
N GLU A 189 1.28 3.53 -17.30
CA GLU A 189 2.41 3.89 -16.43
C GLU A 189 2.35 5.35 -15.96
N GLN A 190 1.94 6.27 -16.84
CA GLN A 190 1.83 7.69 -16.52
C GLN A 190 0.81 7.92 -15.42
N TRP A 191 -0.39 7.35 -15.55
CA TRP A 191 -1.45 7.47 -14.53
C TRP A 191 -1.01 6.90 -13.18
N ALA A 192 -0.36 5.74 -13.20
CA ALA A 192 0.16 5.11 -11.99
C ALA A 192 1.25 5.98 -11.31
N THR A 193 2.13 6.63 -12.10
CA THR A 193 3.14 7.54 -11.58
C THR A 193 2.52 8.82 -11.00
N GLU A 194 1.49 9.36 -11.65
CA GLU A 194 0.70 10.49 -11.13
C GLU A 194 0.02 10.14 -9.80
N ASP A 195 -0.52 8.93 -9.69
CA ASP A 195 -1.12 8.44 -8.45
C ASP A 195 -0.07 8.37 -7.32
N LEU A 196 1.14 7.88 -7.61
CA LEU A 196 2.24 7.86 -6.63
C LEU A 196 2.62 9.28 -6.20
N ALA A 197 2.70 10.22 -7.13
CA ALA A 197 3.01 11.61 -6.82
C ALA A 197 1.92 12.26 -5.95
N ASN A 198 0.64 12.00 -6.26
CA ASN A 198 -0.48 12.48 -5.44
C ASN A 198 -0.54 11.82 -4.06
N ALA A 199 -0.20 10.53 -3.96
CA ALA A 199 -0.07 9.83 -2.69
C ALA A 199 1.04 10.43 -1.81
N ILE A 200 2.22 10.75 -2.39
CA ILE A 200 3.29 11.46 -1.70
C ILE A 200 2.77 12.82 -1.20
N SER A 201 2.14 13.61 -2.06
CA SER A 201 1.59 14.91 -1.70
C SER A 201 0.59 14.81 -0.54
N PHE A 202 -0.31 13.82 -0.58
CA PHE A 202 -1.27 13.54 0.50
C PHE A 202 -0.57 13.23 1.82
N ILE A 203 0.45 12.36 1.82
CA ILE A 203 1.17 12.01 3.06
C ILE A 203 1.88 13.25 3.63
N PHE A 204 2.53 14.07 2.80
CA PHE A 204 3.19 15.29 3.24
C PHE A 204 2.21 16.30 3.85
N GLN A 205 1.04 16.48 3.23
CA GLN A 205 -0.01 17.37 3.75
C GLN A 205 -0.61 16.89 5.07
N ASN A 206 -0.61 15.59 5.31
CA ASN A 206 -1.22 14.95 6.48
C ASN A 206 -0.17 14.38 7.46
N ALA A 207 1.11 14.70 7.31
CA ALA A 207 2.21 14.07 8.05
C ALA A 207 2.01 14.09 9.56
N LYS A 208 1.55 15.22 10.12
CA LYS A 208 1.26 15.35 11.55
C LYS A 208 0.15 14.39 12.01
N THR A 209 -0.94 14.30 11.28
CA THR A 209 -2.08 13.40 11.59
C THR A 209 -1.69 11.94 11.42
N LEU A 210 -0.87 11.63 10.41
CA LEU A 210 -0.35 10.30 10.15
C LEU A 210 0.81 9.93 11.09
N GLN A 211 1.38 10.91 11.81
CA GLN A 211 2.55 10.74 12.69
C GLN A 211 3.74 10.14 11.94
N VAL A 212 4.15 10.77 10.82
CA VAL A 212 5.27 10.32 9.99
C VAL A 212 6.29 11.42 9.74
N ASP A 213 7.59 11.06 9.71
CA ASP A 213 8.66 11.94 9.28
C ASP A 213 8.77 11.97 7.75
N THR A 214 8.64 13.17 7.17
CA THR A 214 8.74 13.40 5.73
C THR A 214 10.17 13.67 5.23
N LYS A 215 11.12 13.94 6.11
CA LYS A 215 12.51 14.26 5.71
C LYS A 215 13.24 13.04 5.14
N ASN A 216 12.95 11.88 5.68
CA ASN A 216 13.69 10.65 5.44
C ASN A 216 12.86 9.57 4.72
N TYR A 217 11.84 9.97 3.95
CA TYR A 217 10.99 8.97 3.27
C TYR A 217 11.73 8.22 2.16
N SER A 218 11.26 7.01 1.88
CA SER A 218 11.81 6.11 0.87
C SER A 218 10.72 5.59 -0.06
N LEU A 219 11.04 5.35 -1.33
CA LEU A 219 10.14 4.72 -2.29
C LEU A 219 10.63 3.31 -2.63
N TRP A 220 9.74 2.34 -2.60
CA TRP A 220 10.03 0.93 -2.80
C TRP A 220 9.18 0.40 -3.94
N GLY A 221 9.78 0.09 -5.06
CA GLY A 221 9.07 -0.31 -6.27
C GLY A 221 9.45 -1.71 -6.74
N PHE A 222 8.46 -2.42 -7.23
CA PHE A 222 8.52 -3.81 -7.68
C PHE A 222 8.03 -3.92 -9.11
N SER A 223 8.83 -4.45 -10.06
CA SER A 223 8.45 -4.62 -11.47
C SER A 223 7.88 -3.32 -12.08
N ALA A 224 6.60 -3.28 -12.43
CA ALA A 224 5.91 -2.06 -12.89
C ALA A 224 5.94 -0.95 -11.84
N GLY A 225 5.75 -1.25 -10.55
CA GLY A 225 5.89 -0.29 -9.46
C GLY A 225 7.30 0.31 -9.34
N ALA A 226 8.33 -0.46 -9.72
CA ALA A 226 9.70 0.05 -9.78
C ALA A 226 9.90 1.09 -10.90
N ARG A 227 9.11 1.04 -11.98
CA ARG A 227 9.11 2.09 -13.01
C ARG A 227 8.51 3.39 -12.48
N MET A 228 7.41 3.31 -11.70
CA MET A 228 6.83 4.48 -11.03
C MET A 228 7.84 5.14 -10.08
N VAL A 229 8.51 4.34 -9.26
CA VAL A 229 9.59 4.82 -8.37
C VAL A 229 10.74 5.42 -9.17
N GLY A 230 11.16 4.79 -10.26
CA GLY A 230 12.17 5.29 -11.17
C GLY A 230 11.80 6.65 -11.77
N ASN A 231 10.55 6.84 -12.20
CA ASN A 231 10.07 8.10 -12.76
C ASN A 231 10.08 9.22 -11.71
N ILE A 232 9.63 8.95 -10.48
CA ILE A 232 9.72 9.95 -9.38
C ILE A 232 11.18 10.25 -9.03
N ALA A 233 12.04 9.25 -9.00
CA ALA A 233 13.47 9.42 -8.73
C ALA A 233 14.17 10.24 -9.81
N ASP A 234 13.79 10.06 -11.07
CA ASP A 234 14.34 10.78 -12.22
C ASP A 234 13.85 12.24 -12.29
N TYR A 235 12.52 12.41 -12.31
CA TYR A 235 11.92 13.70 -12.65
C TYR A 235 11.46 14.51 -11.43
N GLY A 236 11.40 13.87 -10.25
CA GLY A 236 10.83 14.46 -9.02
C GLY A 236 9.30 14.39 -8.98
N VAL A 237 8.76 14.55 -7.78
CA VAL A 237 7.31 14.49 -7.51
C VAL A 237 6.55 15.58 -8.30
N ASN A 238 7.16 16.76 -8.39
CA ASN A 238 6.56 17.96 -8.99
C ASN A 238 6.34 17.85 -10.52
N ALA A 239 6.97 16.86 -11.18
CA ALA A 239 6.73 16.57 -12.59
C ALA A 239 5.37 15.91 -12.84
N PHE A 240 4.73 15.36 -11.79
CA PHE A 240 3.52 14.54 -11.90
C PHE A 240 2.36 15.06 -11.04
N THR A 241 2.59 16.00 -10.12
CA THR A 241 1.55 16.63 -9.30
C THR A 241 1.96 18.05 -8.90
N THR A 242 1.00 18.82 -8.40
CA THR A 242 1.26 20.15 -7.84
C THR A 242 1.87 20.04 -6.43
N GLY A 243 2.75 20.97 -6.09
CA GLY A 243 3.41 21.03 -4.78
C GLY A 243 4.93 21.10 -4.92
N ASN A 244 5.62 21.30 -3.81
CA ASN A 244 7.09 21.32 -3.76
C ASN A 244 7.55 20.25 -2.77
N HIS A 245 7.70 19.03 -3.27
CA HIS A 245 8.12 17.89 -2.46
C HIS A 245 9.55 17.48 -2.83
N PRO A 246 10.42 17.19 -1.85
CA PRO A 246 11.75 16.69 -2.12
C PRO A 246 11.69 15.28 -2.76
N LYS A 247 12.77 14.90 -3.43
CA LYS A 247 12.96 13.49 -3.82
C LYS A 247 13.13 12.61 -2.58
N PRO A 248 12.85 11.30 -2.66
CA PRO A 248 13.11 10.38 -1.55
C PRO A 248 14.61 10.33 -1.21
N VAL A 249 14.94 10.06 0.05
CA VAL A 249 16.37 9.87 0.44
C VAL A 249 16.93 8.57 -0.15
N THR A 250 16.07 7.56 -0.35
CA THR A 250 16.43 6.32 -1.03
C THR A 250 15.32 5.83 -1.95
N ALA A 251 15.72 5.16 -3.04
CA ALA A 251 14.86 4.37 -3.88
C ALA A 251 15.25 2.89 -3.77
N VAL A 252 14.30 2.01 -3.50
CA VAL A 252 14.46 0.55 -3.58
C VAL A 252 13.78 0.08 -4.86
N ILE A 253 14.55 -0.54 -5.76
CA ILE A 253 14.12 -0.91 -7.11
C ILE A 253 14.34 -2.41 -7.30
N ALA A 254 13.25 -3.15 -7.41
CA ALA A 254 13.28 -4.59 -7.58
C ALA A 254 12.85 -4.99 -9.00
N TYR A 255 13.62 -5.85 -9.62
CA TYR A 255 13.37 -6.57 -10.87
C TYR A 255 12.63 -5.76 -11.96
N THR A 256 13.22 -4.63 -12.38
CA THR A 256 12.70 -3.84 -13.51
C THR A 256 13.71 -3.68 -14.63
N GLY A 257 13.24 -3.80 -15.87
CA GLY A 257 14.03 -3.54 -17.07
C GLY A 257 14.19 -2.06 -17.43
N GLN A 258 13.68 -1.11 -16.61
CA GLN A 258 13.89 0.32 -16.85
C GLN A 258 15.38 0.65 -16.76
N SER A 259 15.93 1.30 -17.77
CA SER A 259 17.37 1.61 -17.87
C SER A 259 17.68 3.10 -17.81
N THR A 260 16.68 3.97 -17.90
CA THR A 260 16.82 5.42 -17.86
C THR A 260 17.12 5.92 -16.45
N TYR A 261 17.90 6.99 -16.35
CA TYR A 261 18.14 7.74 -15.12
C TYR A 261 18.63 9.16 -15.45
N ASN A 262 18.34 10.12 -14.60
CA ASN A 262 18.76 11.51 -14.73
C ASN A 262 19.76 11.90 -13.63
N LYS A 263 20.47 13.02 -13.83
CA LYS A 263 21.34 13.61 -12.81
C LYS A 263 20.54 13.88 -11.52
N GLY A 264 21.11 13.53 -10.37
CA GLY A 264 20.47 13.70 -9.06
C GLY A 264 19.47 12.60 -8.72
N PHE A 265 19.64 11.40 -9.32
CA PHE A 265 18.96 10.20 -8.88
C PHE A 265 19.31 9.91 -7.40
N PRO A 266 18.34 9.54 -6.55
CA PRO A 266 18.60 9.28 -5.13
C PRO A 266 19.49 8.06 -4.91
N THR A 267 20.04 7.91 -3.70
CA THR A 267 20.76 6.69 -3.33
C THR A 267 19.83 5.50 -3.49
N THR A 268 20.32 4.40 -4.02
CA THR A 268 19.46 3.35 -4.53
C THR A 268 19.91 1.96 -4.08
N PHE A 269 18.94 1.16 -3.61
CA PHE A 269 19.08 -0.28 -3.42
C PHE A 269 18.42 -0.99 -4.59
N ILE A 270 19.14 -1.86 -5.29
CA ILE A 270 18.62 -2.62 -6.43
C ILE A 270 18.68 -4.10 -6.10
N THR A 271 17.64 -4.85 -6.49
CA THR A 271 17.63 -6.31 -6.39
C THR A 271 17.02 -6.94 -7.63
N ASN A 272 17.59 -8.06 -8.07
CA ASN A 272 17.09 -8.83 -9.20
C ASN A 272 17.55 -10.29 -9.14
N SER A 273 16.96 -11.15 -9.96
CA SER A 273 17.36 -12.55 -10.12
C SER A 273 17.92 -12.85 -11.50
N GLU A 274 18.94 -13.73 -11.57
CA GLU A 274 19.59 -14.12 -12.83
C GLU A 274 18.63 -14.86 -13.76
N ASN A 275 17.70 -15.64 -13.21
CA ASN A 275 16.70 -16.38 -13.94
C ASN A 275 15.39 -15.62 -14.19
N ASP A 276 15.40 -14.30 -13.94
CA ASP A 276 14.25 -13.44 -14.25
C ASP A 276 14.04 -13.38 -15.77
N ARG A 277 12.87 -13.87 -16.23
CA ARG A 277 12.51 -13.91 -17.65
C ARG A 277 11.84 -12.65 -18.16
N ILE A 278 11.50 -11.71 -17.26
CA ILE A 278 10.81 -10.45 -17.56
C ILE A 278 11.79 -9.27 -17.48
N ALA A 279 12.52 -9.14 -16.37
CA ALA A 279 13.56 -8.12 -16.18
C ALA A 279 14.95 -8.71 -16.41
N ASN A 280 15.44 -8.61 -17.64
CA ASN A 280 16.73 -9.21 -18.04
C ASN A 280 17.87 -8.71 -17.17
N ILE A 281 18.61 -9.63 -16.55
CA ILE A 281 19.68 -9.33 -15.60
C ILE A 281 20.78 -8.43 -16.19
N ALA A 282 21.16 -8.63 -17.47
CA ALA A 282 22.16 -7.80 -18.12
C ALA A 282 21.72 -6.33 -18.29
N THR A 283 20.41 -6.08 -18.41
CA THR A 283 19.85 -4.73 -18.43
C THR A 283 19.95 -4.09 -17.05
N VAL A 284 19.65 -4.83 -15.99
CA VAL A 284 19.77 -4.37 -14.60
C VAL A 284 21.23 -4.12 -14.24
N ASP A 285 22.15 -5.04 -14.57
CA ASP A 285 23.59 -4.88 -14.34
C ASP A 285 24.13 -3.61 -14.99
N ARG A 286 23.73 -3.33 -16.23
CA ARG A 286 24.11 -2.12 -16.98
C ARG A 286 23.56 -0.86 -16.27
N ARG A 287 22.31 -0.87 -15.81
CA ARG A 287 21.75 0.24 -15.04
C ARG A 287 22.53 0.48 -13.76
N VAL A 288 22.85 -0.56 -13.00
CA VAL A 288 23.68 -0.46 -11.78
C VAL A 288 25.01 0.21 -12.08
N GLN A 289 25.70 -0.25 -13.15
CA GLN A 289 26.98 0.35 -13.54
C GLN A 289 26.83 1.81 -13.95
N ASN A 290 25.81 2.14 -14.72
CA ASN A 290 25.56 3.50 -15.18
C ASN A 290 25.27 4.45 -14.00
N LEU A 291 24.44 4.03 -13.04
CA LEU A 291 24.16 4.81 -11.84
C LEU A 291 25.43 5.06 -11.01
N LYS A 292 26.27 4.02 -10.83
CA LYS A 292 27.56 4.17 -10.13
C LYS A 292 28.48 5.13 -10.84
N ASN A 293 28.59 5.05 -12.17
CA ASN A 293 29.40 5.97 -13.00
C ASN A 293 28.88 7.43 -12.92
N ALA A 294 27.57 7.61 -12.69
CA ALA A 294 26.96 8.92 -12.47
C ALA A 294 27.12 9.45 -11.04
N GLY A 295 27.87 8.73 -10.17
CA GLY A 295 28.13 9.12 -8.78
C GLY A 295 27.00 8.76 -7.80
N VAL A 296 26.01 7.98 -8.21
CA VAL A 296 24.94 7.51 -7.33
C VAL A 296 25.46 6.38 -6.44
N THR A 297 25.20 6.47 -5.14
CA THR A 297 25.46 5.35 -4.22
C THR A 297 24.46 4.25 -4.47
N VAL A 298 24.94 3.08 -4.91
CA VAL A 298 24.11 1.91 -5.24
C VAL A 298 24.54 0.71 -4.41
N ALA A 299 23.60 0.13 -3.64
CA ALA A 299 23.70 -1.24 -3.13
C ALA A 299 22.97 -2.17 -4.12
N TYR A 300 23.56 -3.33 -4.41
CA TYR A 300 23.01 -4.27 -5.38
C TYR A 300 23.07 -5.69 -4.87
N GLU A 301 21.90 -6.33 -4.74
CA GLU A 301 21.73 -7.73 -4.39
C GLU A 301 21.24 -8.51 -5.63
N ARG A 302 21.98 -9.55 -5.97
CA ARG A 302 21.74 -10.39 -7.15
C ARG A 302 21.55 -11.84 -6.72
N TYR A 303 20.45 -12.45 -7.13
CA TYR A 303 20.06 -13.81 -6.78
C TYR A 303 20.08 -14.72 -8.01
N LYS A 304 20.25 -16.03 -7.82
CA LYS A 304 20.38 -16.97 -8.94
C LYS A 304 19.03 -17.51 -9.40
N THR A 305 18.11 -17.80 -8.46
CA THR A 305 16.95 -18.66 -8.71
C THR A 305 15.61 -18.08 -8.26
N ALA A 306 15.57 -16.86 -7.71
CA ALA A 306 14.34 -16.28 -7.19
C ALA A 306 13.28 -16.00 -8.25
N GLY A 307 13.67 -15.81 -9.52
CA GLY A 307 12.74 -15.49 -10.61
C GLY A 307 12.25 -14.04 -10.57
N HIS A 308 11.16 -13.76 -11.32
CA HIS A 308 10.51 -12.44 -11.30
C HIS A 308 9.44 -12.38 -10.21
N GLY A 309 9.25 -11.22 -9.57
CA GLY A 309 8.14 -11.03 -8.63
C GLY A 309 8.27 -11.87 -7.35
N PHE A 310 9.46 -11.97 -6.77
CA PHE A 310 9.73 -12.78 -5.60
C PHE A 310 9.35 -12.12 -4.25
N ALA A 311 8.91 -10.86 -4.25
CA ALA A 311 8.50 -10.11 -3.04
C ALA A 311 9.48 -10.27 -1.87
N LEU A 312 9.08 -10.86 -0.73
CA LEU A 312 9.97 -11.14 0.41
C LEU A 312 11.03 -12.19 0.11
N GLY A 313 10.87 -12.96 -0.97
CA GLY A 313 11.80 -13.98 -1.40
C GLY A 313 11.78 -15.25 -0.55
N THR A 314 10.81 -15.41 0.34
CA THR A 314 10.68 -16.59 1.21
C THR A 314 10.60 -17.88 0.38
N GLY A 315 11.42 -18.87 0.77
CA GLY A 315 11.54 -20.12 0.02
C GLY A 315 12.44 -20.05 -1.22
N THR A 316 13.06 -18.90 -1.48
CA THR A 316 14.04 -18.69 -2.57
C THR A 316 15.40 -18.26 -2.02
N ASP A 317 16.40 -18.15 -2.89
CA ASP A 317 17.73 -17.63 -2.53
C ASP A 317 17.74 -16.11 -2.28
N ALA A 318 16.62 -15.42 -2.53
CA ALA A 318 16.43 -14.00 -2.17
C ALA A 318 15.93 -13.79 -0.73
N ALA A 319 15.64 -14.87 0.02
CA ALA A 319 15.18 -14.70 1.41
C ALA A 319 16.15 -13.85 2.24
N GLY A 320 15.60 -12.86 2.97
CA GLY A 320 16.40 -11.98 3.84
C GLY A 320 17.00 -10.74 3.16
N TRP A 321 16.60 -10.40 1.94
CA TRP A 321 17.05 -9.18 1.28
C TRP A 321 16.45 -7.90 1.90
N LEU A 322 15.18 -7.97 2.36
CA LEU A 322 14.46 -6.80 2.88
C LEU A 322 15.16 -6.14 4.08
N PRO A 323 15.63 -6.86 5.11
CA PRO A 323 16.44 -6.27 6.18
C PRO A 323 17.66 -5.48 5.68
N LYS A 324 18.37 -5.98 4.67
CA LYS A 324 19.53 -5.28 4.08
C LYS A 324 19.11 -3.96 3.41
N ALA A 325 17.97 -3.94 2.71
CA ALA A 325 17.43 -2.73 2.10
C ALA A 325 16.96 -1.71 3.16
N VAL A 326 16.35 -2.19 4.27
CA VAL A 326 15.99 -1.33 5.41
C VAL A 326 17.24 -0.73 6.06
N ASP A 327 18.29 -1.51 6.29
CA ASP A 327 19.55 -1.03 6.88
C ASP A 327 20.24 -0.04 5.95
N PHE A 328 20.21 -0.29 4.63
CA PHE A 328 20.68 0.67 3.64
C PHE A 328 19.93 1.99 3.74
N TRP A 329 18.59 1.97 3.77
CA TRP A 329 17.78 3.17 3.93
C TRP A 329 18.11 3.90 5.24
N LYS A 330 18.13 3.20 6.39
CA LYS A 330 18.50 3.79 7.69
C LYS A 330 19.89 4.46 7.66
N SER A 331 20.85 3.89 6.93
CA SER A 331 22.20 4.45 6.78
C SER A 331 22.25 5.76 5.98
N LYS A 332 21.17 6.11 5.25
CA LYS A 332 21.08 7.32 4.41
C LYS A 332 20.17 8.38 5.01
N MET A 333 19.57 8.13 6.15
CA MET A 333 18.73 9.12 6.84
C MET A 333 19.57 10.30 7.30
N ILE A 334 19.02 11.49 7.09
CA ILE A 334 19.59 12.75 7.57
C ILE A 334 19.27 12.88 9.07
N LYS A 335 20.27 13.06 9.88
CA LYS A 335 20.16 13.26 11.32
C LYS A 335 19.60 14.65 11.67
#